data_f3b3d973513312018f2e0f09e3e108ef
#
_entry.id   f3b3d973513312018f2e0f09e3e108ef
#
_cell.length_a   1.000
_cell.length_b   1.000
_cell.length_c   1.000
_cell.angle_alpha   90.00
_cell.angle_beta   90.00
_cell.angle_gamma   90.00
#
_symmetry.space_group_name_H-M   'P 1'
#
loop_
_entity.id
_entity.type
_entity.pdbx_description
1 polymer ?
#
loop_
_entity_poly.entity_id
_entity_poly.type
_entity_poly.pdbx_seq_one_letter_code
_entity_poly.pdbx_strand_id
1 'polypeptide(L)'
;RLTEPRRLRPNDMIRIGEHVISVVYRSGDGKTTSPFAGTRALTRDVLLESLDQHAVLMYEVARQLNTAMDVETALRDVSSLMRKSMGADKCEVILAGQFDHLEELGFPTTIGNSVIKEKATVVIPEMPVDSGAAMGQSALLLRVRSVLCVPVLSGQDLLGLIYMYKTNPEARPFDQRDLQLAVAISHQAALTIQRTQLLEQVQKAKNIRQFLQRFLSPPEAEFLVQDYLQAGRLPDLTEQRLTVLFADIKDSTMLAERAGARRFGEILSRYYQNVTEIIFKHGGLLDKYMGDGVMAVFGMSGSQEDPEGRAVNAGLEIIEQVEAINRSQEEQIEIGVAVNTGLVMAGYVGTAERVEFTVLGDPVNVAYRLEAFARPNRLFVGPATTAAVAGRFNLRRVGPVEAKGRTKPIQVHEVLRE
;
A
#
# COMPACT_ATOMS: atom_id res chain seq x y z
N ARG A 1 24.54 -19.57 -41.88
CA ARG A 1 23.82 -20.48 -40.97
C ARG A 1 24.55 -21.82 -41.02
N LEU A 2 25.07 -22.30 -39.87
CA LEU A 2 25.63 -23.63 -39.77
C LEU A 2 24.44 -24.60 -39.72
N THR A 3 24.35 -25.45 -40.71
CA THR A 3 23.32 -26.49 -40.82
C THR A 3 23.82 -27.87 -40.34
N GLU A 4 25.15 -28.00 -40.08
CA GLU A 4 25.77 -29.20 -39.55
C GLU A 4 26.81 -28.86 -38.47
N PRO A 5 27.11 -29.79 -37.55
CA PRO A 5 28.14 -29.62 -36.54
C PRO A 5 29.51 -29.50 -37.18
N ARG A 6 30.20 -28.38 -36.95
CA ARG A 6 31.57 -28.15 -37.45
C ARG A 6 32.54 -27.99 -36.28
N ARG A 7 33.71 -28.63 -36.39
CA ARG A 7 34.81 -28.43 -35.45
C ARG A 7 35.38 -27.02 -35.63
N LEU A 8 35.35 -26.22 -34.58
CA LEU A 8 35.90 -24.88 -34.56
C LEU A 8 37.42 -24.92 -34.52
N ARG A 9 38.07 -24.01 -35.26
CA ARG A 9 39.53 -23.81 -35.27
C ARG A 9 39.89 -22.64 -34.37
N PRO A 10 41.13 -22.55 -33.89
CA PRO A 10 41.60 -21.34 -33.18
C PRO A 10 41.35 -20.11 -34.02
N ASN A 11 40.83 -19.07 -33.41
CA ASN A 11 40.41 -17.80 -34.00
C ASN A 11 39.15 -17.86 -34.90
N ASP A 12 38.39 -18.93 -34.92
CA ASP A 12 37.06 -18.90 -35.55
C ASP A 12 36.16 -17.91 -34.80
N MET A 13 35.42 -17.12 -35.56
CA MET A 13 34.44 -16.18 -35.04
C MET A 13 33.02 -16.71 -35.28
N ILE A 14 32.25 -16.83 -34.25
CA ILE A 14 30.83 -17.22 -34.30
C ILE A 14 29.99 -15.98 -34.09
N ARG A 15 29.12 -15.67 -35.05
CA ARG A 15 28.14 -14.57 -34.92
C ARG A 15 26.77 -15.15 -34.55
N ILE A 16 26.21 -14.67 -33.44
CA ILE A 16 24.87 -14.98 -32.97
C ILE A 16 24.11 -13.68 -32.82
N GLY A 17 23.28 -13.35 -33.80
CA GLY A 17 22.63 -12.00 -33.86
C GLY A 17 23.67 -10.91 -34.05
N GLU A 18 23.69 -9.96 -33.13
CA GLU A 18 24.67 -8.84 -33.10
C GLU A 18 25.97 -9.17 -32.34
N HIS A 19 26.02 -10.34 -31.70
CA HIS A 19 27.18 -10.73 -30.89
C HIS A 19 28.17 -11.58 -31.70
N VAL A 20 29.46 -11.27 -31.57
CA VAL A 20 30.57 -12.00 -32.17
C VAL A 20 31.40 -12.62 -31.05
N ILE A 21 31.50 -13.97 -31.09
CA ILE A 21 32.27 -14.75 -30.11
C ILE A 21 33.49 -15.31 -30.82
N SER A 22 34.69 -15.03 -30.33
CA SER A 22 35.93 -15.62 -30.82
C SER A 22 36.33 -16.82 -29.94
N VAL A 23 36.75 -17.92 -30.59
CA VAL A 23 37.19 -19.16 -29.91
C VAL A 23 38.72 -19.18 -29.88
N VAL A 24 39.29 -19.11 -28.67
CA VAL A 24 40.76 -19.21 -28.49
C VAL A 24 41.11 -20.52 -27.80
N TYR A 25 41.90 -21.39 -28.49
CA TYR A 25 42.45 -22.57 -27.88
C TYR A 25 43.85 -22.25 -27.33
N ARG A 26 44.10 -22.60 -26.06
CA ARG A 26 45.45 -22.71 -25.54
C ARG A 26 45.93 -24.17 -25.67
N SER A 27 46.96 -24.41 -26.44
CA SER A 27 47.69 -25.66 -26.42
C SER A 27 48.59 -25.70 -25.18
N GLY A 28 48.30 -26.61 -24.26
CA GLY A 28 49.13 -26.85 -23.07
C GLY A 28 48.83 -28.22 -22.51
N ASP A 29 49.84 -29.00 -22.36
CA ASP A 29 50.01 -30.41 -21.96
C ASP A 29 48.89 -31.10 -21.17
N GLY A 30 48.63 -32.30 -21.62
CA GLY A 30 47.62 -33.25 -21.18
C GLY A 30 47.48 -33.45 -19.68
N LYS A 31 46.36 -33.01 -19.17
CA LYS A 31 45.60 -33.59 -18.06
C LYS A 31 44.13 -33.22 -18.21
N THR A 32 43.28 -34.21 -18.04
CA THR A 32 41.82 -34.19 -18.10
C THR A 32 41.21 -32.84 -17.71
N THR A 33 40.75 -32.11 -18.70
CA THR A 33 40.15 -30.83 -18.53
C THR A 33 38.63 -30.96 -18.69
N SER A 34 37.92 -30.44 -17.70
CA SER A 34 36.50 -30.13 -17.76
C SER A 34 36.16 -29.51 -19.12
N PRO A 35 35.02 -29.81 -19.76
CA PRO A 35 34.61 -29.22 -21.03
C PRO A 35 34.50 -27.68 -21.02
N PHE A 36 34.73 -27.05 -19.87
CA PHE A 36 34.78 -25.59 -19.67
C PHE A 36 36.20 -25.02 -19.42
N ALA A 37 37.25 -25.83 -19.55
CA ALA A 37 38.65 -25.40 -19.35
C ALA A 37 39.17 -24.57 -20.51
N GLY A 38 38.69 -23.39 -20.70
CA GLY A 38 39.04 -22.41 -21.71
C GLY A 38 38.15 -21.20 -21.75
N THR A 39 37.03 -21.24 -21.07
CA THR A 39 36.23 -20.05 -20.79
C THR A 39 36.88 -19.26 -19.67
N ARG A 40 37.58 -18.18 -19.99
CA ARG A 40 37.81 -17.14 -18.99
C ARG A 40 36.40 -16.71 -18.52
N ALA A 41 36.10 -16.95 -17.26
CA ALA A 41 34.98 -16.26 -16.65
C ALA A 41 35.25 -14.77 -16.86
N LEU A 42 34.47 -14.14 -17.71
CA LEU A 42 34.51 -12.68 -17.89
C LEU A 42 34.02 -12.11 -16.56
N THR A 43 34.95 -11.84 -15.65
CA THR A 43 34.63 -11.09 -14.44
C THR A 43 34.15 -9.71 -14.85
N ARG A 44 33.27 -9.13 -14.05
CA ARG A 44 32.76 -7.76 -14.23
C ARG A 44 33.86 -6.79 -14.60
N ASP A 45 35.02 -6.88 -13.95
CA ASP A 45 36.13 -5.95 -14.14
C ASP A 45 36.76 -6.08 -15.54
N VAL A 46 36.89 -7.30 -16.09
CA VAL A 46 37.38 -7.52 -17.46
C VAL A 46 36.40 -7.03 -18.52
N LEU A 47 35.08 -7.11 -18.24
CA LEU A 47 34.07 -6.53 -19.13
C LEU A 47 34.14 -4.99 -19.13
N LEU A 48 34.29 -4.38 -17.95
CA LEU A 48 34.37 -2.93 -17.81
C LEU A 48 35.64 -2.35 -18.45
N GLU A 49 36.78 -3.06 -18.39
CA GLU A 49 38.03 -2.67 -19.07
C GLU A 49 37.94 -2.67 -20.61
N SER A 50 37.00 -3.43 -21.18
CA SER A 50 36.78 -3.50 -22.64
C SER A 50 35.70 -2.54 -23.17
N LEU A 51 34.98 -1.85 -22.28
CA LEU A 51 33.89 -0.96 -22.63
C LEU A 51 34.40 0.49 -22.81
N ASP A 52 33.76 1.22 -23.73
CA ASP A 52 33.93 2.67 -23.85
C ASP A 52 33.51 3.35 -22.54
N GLN A 53 34.13 4.48 -22.20
CA GLN A 53 33.85 5.26 -20.99
C GLN A 53 32.36 5.55 -20.77
N HIS A 54 31.59 5.74 -21.85
CA HIS A 54 30.15 5.96 -21.80
C HIS A 54 29.39 4.71 -21.36
N ALA A 55 29.82 3.55 -21.82
CA ALA A 55 29.20 2.27 -21.42
C ALA A 55 29.48 1.93 -19.94
N VAL A 56 30.69 2.26 -19.47
CA VAL A 56 31.04 2.13 -18.04
C VAL A 56 30.19 3.06 -17.18
N LEU A 57 30.02 4.32 -17.60
CA LEU A 57 29.17 5.28 -16.90
C LEU A 57 27.71 4.81 -16.87
N MET A 58 27.16 4.37 -17.99
CA MET A 58 25.78 3.83 -18.05
C MET A 58 25.59 2.65 -17.11
N TYR A 59 26.54 1.73 -17.07
CA TYR A 59 26.49 0.61 -16.16
C TYR A 59 26.50 1.05 -14.69
N GLU A 60 27.36 2.00 -14.34
CA GLU A 60 27.50 2.49 -12.96
C GLU A 60 26.25 3.28 -12.51
N VAL A 61 25.69 4.11 -13.41
CA VAL A 61 24.44 4.82 -13.20
C VAL A 61 23.28 3.83 -13.00
N ALA A 62 23.14 2.83 -13.89
CA ALA A 62 22.10 1.83 -13.77
C ALA A 62 22.24 1.02 -12.46
N ARG A 63 23.45 0.70 -12.05
CA ARG A 63 23.73 0.03 -10.78
C ARG A 63 23.28 0.86 -9.58
N GLN A 64 23.67 2.14 -9.53
CA GLN A 64 23.29 3.03 -8.43
C GLN A 64 21.79 3.23 -8.34
N LEU A 65 21.14 3.50 -9.47
CA LEU A 65 19.68 3.69 -9.51
C LEU A 65 18.90 2.42 -9.13
N ASN A 66 19.39 1.24 -9.49
CA ASN A 66 18.71 -0.03 -9.18
C ASN A 66 18.91 -0.52 -7.75
N THR A 67 20.01 -0.14 -7.09
CA THR A 67 20.32 -0.58 -5.72
C THR A 67 19.94 0.44 -4.65
N ALA A 68 19.53 1.65 -5.05
CA ALA A 68 19.21 2.71 -4.13
C ALA A 68 17.95 2.42 -3.31
N MET A 69 18.03 2.64 -2.02
CA MET A 69 16.89 2.64 -1.10
C MET A 69 16.22 4.02 -1.03
N ASP A 70 16.98 5.08 -1.33
CA ASP A 70 16.52 6.46 -1.38
C ASP A 70 16.83 7.07 -2.75
N VAL A 71 15.79 7.55 -3.43
CA VAL A 71 15.87 8.11 -4.79
C VAL A 71 16.67 9.41 -4.80
N GLU A 72 16.48 10.30 -3.84
CA GLU A 72 17.15 11.59 -3.85
C GLU A 72 18.67 11.44 -3.75
N THR A 73 19.12 10.56 -2.86
CA THR A 73 20.55 10.22 -2.74
C THR A 73 21.10 9.60 -4.01
N ALA A 74 20.37 8.65 -4.62
CA ALA A 74 20.78 8.03 -5.87
C ALA A 74 20.90 9.03 -7.03
N LEU A 75 19.94 9.92 -7.18
CA LEU A 75 19.95 10.95 -8.21
C LEU A 75 21.08 11.96 -8.00
N ARG A 76 21.43 12.28 -6.76
CA ARG A 76 22.58 13.12 -6.42
C ARG A 76 23.89 12.44 -6.79
N ASP A 77 24.04 11.16 -6.51
CA ASP A 77 25.21 10.39 -6.89
C ASP A 77 25.36 10.28 -8.40
N VAL A 78 24.27 10.03 -9.12
CA VAL A 78 24.24 10.04 -10.59
C VAL A 78 24.63 11.41 -11.15
N SER A 79 24.10 12.50 -10.57
CA SER A 79 24.50 13.87 -10.95
C SER A 79 26.01 14.07 -10.78
N SER A 80 26.60 13.58 -9.70
CA SER A 80 28.04 13.68 -9.45
C SER A 80 28.86 12.87 -10.45
N LEU A 81 28.41 11.66 -10.81
CA LEU A 81 29.04 10.84 -11.84
C LEU A 81 28.98 11.50 -13.23
N MET A 82 27.81 11.98 -13.63
CA MET A 82 27.63 12.69 -14.90
C MET A 82 28.50 13.93 -14.97
N ARG A 83 28.53 14.73 -13.90
CA ARG A 83 29.35 15.93 -13.79
C ARG A 83 30.82 15.62 -14.09
N LYS A 84 31.37 14.59 -13.42
CA LYS A 84 32.76 14.18 -13.60
C LYS A 84 33.04 13.62 -14.98
N SER A 85 32.18 12.76 -15.49
CA SER A 85 32.39 12.08 -16.78
C SER A 85 32.24 13.00 -17.98
N MET A 86 31.31 13.95 -17.93
CA MET A 86 31.06 14.88 -19.01
C MET A 86 31.84 16.21 -18.86
N GLY A 87 32.62 16.37 -17.79
CA GLY A 87 33.38 17.58 -17.51
C GLY A 87 32.50 18.81 -17.34
N ALA A 88 31.32 18.64 -16.74
CA ALA A 88 30.42 19.76 -16.43
C ALA A 88 30.87 20.46 -15.14
N ASP A 89 30.73 21.76 -15.07
CA ASP A 89 30.97 22.53 -13.86
C ASP A 89 29.83 22.32 -12.86
N LYS A 90 28.59 22.18 -13.38
CA LYS A 90 27.42 21.85 -12.61
C LYS A 90 26.56 20.80 -13.32
N CYS A 91 26.00 19.90 -12.56
CA CYS A 91 25.04 18.87 -13.02
C CYS A 91 24.15 18.48 -11.85
N GLU A 92 22.84 18.53 -12.05
CA GLU A 92 21.86 18.03 -11.09
C GLU A 92 20.69 17.37 -11.80
N VAL A 93 20.07 16.38 -11.12
CA VAL A 93 18.76 15.88 -11.46
C VAL A 93 17.77 16.60 -10.54
N ILE A 94 16.96 17.47 -11.15
CA ILE A 94 16.01 18.35 -10.46
C ILE A 94 14.62 17.72 -10.59
N LEU A 95 13.98 17.38 -9.48
CA LEU A 95 12.64 16.78 -9.47
C LEU A 95 11.56 17.84 -9.72
N ALA A 96 10.40 17.40 -10.22
CA ALA A 96 9.28 18.28 -10.57
C ALA A 96 8.84 19.21 -9.42
N GLY A 97 8.88 18.75 -8.17
CA GLY A 97 8.58 19.57 -6.99
C GLY A 97 9.58 20.69 -6.69
N GLN A 98 10.71 20.75 -7.42
CA GLN A 98 11.78 21.74 -7.23
C GLN A 98 11.88 22.75 -8.39
N PHE A 99 10.98 22.70 -9.36
CA PHE A 99 11.08 23.55 -10.56
C PHE A 99 10.98 25.05 -10.25
N ASP A 100 10.25 25.44 -9.22
CA ASP A 100 10.16 26.83 -8.80
C ASP A 100 11.45 27.38 -8.17
N HIS A 101 12.40 26.50 -7.83
CA HIS A 101 13.66 26.82 -7.16
C HIS A 101 14.89 26.75 -8.07
N LEU A 102 14.73 26.72 -9.39
CA LEU A 102 15.84 26.62 -10.35
C LEU A 102 16.91 27.70 -10.15
N GLU A 103 16.50 28.92 -9.82
CA GLU A 103 17.42 30.05 -9.59
C GLU A 103 18.23 29.85 -8.30
N GLU A 104 17.57 29.41 -7.23
CA GLU A 104 18.22 29.10 -5.94
C GLU A 104 19.21 27.94 -6.07
N LEU A 105 18.90 26.98 -6.94
CA LEU A 105 19.78 25.88 -7.28
C LEU A 105 20.94 26.33 -8.21
N GLY A 106 20.94 27.57 -8.68
CA GLY A 106 21.99 28.16 -9.51
C GLY A 106 21.98 27.65 -10.95
N PHE A 107 20.77 27.47 -11.52
CA PHE A 107 20.59 27.12 -12.92
C PHE A 107 19.90 28.26 -13.70
N PRO A 108 20.23 28.47 -14.98
CA PRO A 108 19.53 29.43 -15.84
C PRO A 108 18.03 29.05 -15.96
N THR A 109 17.14 29.88 -15.43
CA THR A 109 15.70 29.62 -15.39
C THR A 109 15.05 29.58 -16.76
N THR A 110 15.48 30.42 -17.69
CA THR A 110 14.92 30.48 -19.05
C THR A 110 15.00 29.15 -19.79
N ILE A 111 16.15 28.47 -19.72
CA ILE A 111 16.39 27.19 -20.39
C ILE A 111 15.59 26.09 -19.69
N GLY A 112 15.64 26.05 -18.35
CA GLY A 112 14.86 25.08 -17.56
C GLY A 112 13.37 25.20 -17.86
N ASN A 113 12.82 26.42 -17.83
CA ASN A 113 11.41 26.69 -18.12
C ASN A 113 10.99 26.31 -19.54
N SER A 114 11.89 26.49 -20.55
CA SER A 114 11.61 26.02 -21.91
C SER A 114 11.49 24.50 -21.96
N VAL A 115 12.40 23.76 -21.31
CA VAL A 115 12.36 22.30 -21.25
C VAL A 115 11.14 21.81 -20.48
N ILE A 116 10.76 22.48 -19.39
CA ILE A 116 9.55 22.16 -18.62
C ILE A 116 8.30 22.32 -19.48
N LYS A 117 8.20 23.42 -20.22
CA LYS A 117 7.02 23.74 -21.03
C LYS A 117 6.92 22.85 -22.29
N GLU A 118 8.02 22.68 -22.99
CA GLU A 118 8.04 21.99 -24.28
C GLU A 118 8.28 20.48 -24.16
N LYS A 119 8.73 20.03 -22.98
CA LYS A 119 9.14 18.64 -22.70
C LYS A 119 10.17 18.12 -23.71
N ALA A 120 11.00 19.01 -24.22
CA ALA A 120 12.00 18.75 -25.24
C ALA A 120 13.41 19.03 -24.70
N THR A 121 14.35 18.21 -25.14
CA THR A 121 15.76 18.39 -24.77
C THR A 121 16.35 19.63 -25.39
N VAL A 122 17.08 20.41 -24.61
CA VAL A 122 17.82 21.57 -25.06
C VAL A 122 19.34 21.31 -24.98
N VAL A 123 20.02 21.44 -26.07
CA VAL A 123 21.49 21.42 -26.17
C VAL A 123 21.98 22.71 -26.77
N ILE A 124 22.86 23.41 -26.09
CA ILE A 124 23.54 24.61 -26.56
C ILE A 124 25.03 24.32 -26.46
N PRO A 125 25.68 23.91 -27.56
CA PRO A 125 27.11 23.60 -27.57
C PRO A 125 27.96 24.82 -27.22
N GLU A 126 27.62 25.96 -27.77
CA GLU A 126 28.32 27.22 -27.50
C GLU A 126 27.32 28.38 -27.44
N MET A 127 27.34 29.12 -26.33
CA MET A 127 26.50 30.31 -26.15
C MET A 127 27.04 31.44 -26.99
N PRO A 128 26.23 32.06 -27.88
CA PRO A 128 26.66 33.24 -28.64
C PRO A 128 26.94 34.43 -27.71
N VAL A 129 28.06 35.10 -27.92
CA VAL A 129 28.54 36.22 -27.08
C VAL A 129 27.54 37.40 -27.05
N ASP A 130 26.71 37.55 -28.09
CA ASP A 130 25.78 38.68 -28.29
C ASP A 130 24.31 38.34 -27.92
N SER A 131 24.00 37.14 -27.43
CA SER A 131 22.61 36.69 -27.22
C SER A 131 22.00 37.05 -25.85
N GLY A 132 22.57 38.03 -25.16
CA GLY A 132 22.17 38.39 -23.79
C GLY A 132 20.68 38.71 -23.54
N ALA A 133 19.92 39.08 -24.59
CA ALA A 133 18.48 39.36 -24.45
C ALA A 133 17.60 38.13 -24.66
N ALA A 134 18.04 37.12 -25.41
CA ALA A 134 17.22 35.94 -25.74
C ALA A 134 17.35 34.77 -24.76
N MET A 135 18.45 34.71 -24.00
CA MET A 135 18.78 33.55 -23.13
C MET A 135 18.65 33.81 -21.63
N GLY A 136 18.20 35.02 -21.23
CA GLY A 136 17.94 35.40 -19.82
C GLY A 136 19.19 35.88 -19.07
N GLN A 137 18.98 36.81 -18.14
CA GLN A 137 20.04 37.44 -17.33
C GLN A 137 20.82 36.44 -16.48
N SER A 138 20.16 35.36 -16.03
CA SER A 138 20.77 34.31 -15.19
C SER A 138 21.91 33.55 -15.92
N ALA A 139 21.79 33.27 -17.21
CA ALA A 139 22.83 32.58 -17.96
C ALA A 139 24.09 33.44 -18.12
N LEU A 140 23.93 34.76 -18.29
CA LEU A 140 25.02 35.73 -18.36
C LEU A 140 25.72 35.90 -17.02
N LEU A 141 24.99 36.03 -15.94
CA LEU A 141 25.52 36.16 -14.58
C LEU A 141 26.36 34.93 -14.20
N LEU A 142 25.93 33.72 -14.58
CA LEU A 142 26.61 32.47 -14.31
C LEU A 142 27.76 32.18 -15.33
N ARG A 143 28.01 33.05 -16.33
CA ARG A 143 29.02 32.88 -17.41
C ARG A 143 28.90 31.50 -18.09
N VAL A 144 27.69 31.03 -18.29
CA VAL A 144 27.43 29.71 -18.91
C VAL A 144 27.82 29.75 -20.38
N ARG A 145 28.59 28.76 -20.84
CA ARG A 145 29.04 28.64 -22.23
C ARG A 145 28.41 27.49 -22.97
N SER A 146 28.27 26.35 -22.35
CA SER A 146 27.63 25.20 -22.96
C SER A 146 26.58 24.62 -22.01
N VAL A 147 25.42 24.24 -22.52
CA VAL A 147 24.29 23.74 -21.74
C VAL A 147 23.77 22.45 -22.33
N LEU A 148 23.39 21.54 -21.46
CA LEU A 148 22.59 20.35 -21.75
C LEU A 148 21.51 20.20 -20.71
N CYS A 149 20.24 20.26 -21.13
CA CYS A 149 19.09 20.09 -20.29
C CYS A 149 18.14 19.07 -20.91
N VAL A 150 17.92 17.96 -20.20
CA VAL A 150 17.14 16.81 -20.68
C VAL A 150 15.95 16.58 -19.76
N PRO A 151 14.72 16.47 -20.27
CA PRO A 151 13.57 16.15 -19.45
C PRO A 151 13.61 14.67 -19.01
N VAL A 152 13.23 14.42 -17.78
CA VAL A 152 13.00 13.08 -17.22
C VAL A 152 11.52 12.78 -17.35
N LEU A 153 11.14 11.99 -18.34
CA LEU A 153 9.75 11.73 -18.72
C LEU A 153 9.32 10.31 -18.41
N SER A 154 8.10 10.17 -17.91
CA SER A 154 7.36 8.90 -17.86
C SER A 154 6.08 9.04 -18.68
N GLY A 155 6.08 8.50 -19.89
CA GLY A 155 5.00 8.77 -20.84
C GLY A 155 4.92 10.26 -21.18
N GLN A 156 3.85 10.93 -20.80
CA GLN A 156 3.67 12.38 -20.96
C GLN A 156 3.98 13.18 -19.68
N ASP A 157 4.23 12.52 -18.58
CA ASP A 157 4.47 13.17 -17.30
C ASP A 157 5.93 13.55 -17.14
N LEU A 158 6.17 14.82 -16.79
CA LEU A 158 7.49 15.35 -16.51
C LEU A 158 7.82 15.15 -15.03
N LEU A 159 8.73 14.21 -14.77
CA LEU A 159 9.14 13.84 -13.40
C LEU A 159 10.31 14.70 -12.89
N GLY A 160 11.10 15.25 -13.79
CA GLY A 160 12.27 16.06 -13.45
C GLY A 160 13.04 16.53 -14.67
N LEU A 161 14.20 17.12 -14.42
CA LEU A 161 15.16 17.54 -15.42
C LEU A 161 16.56 17.02 -15.05
N ILE A 162 17.34 16.58 -16.03
CA ILE A 162 18.79 16.50 -15.89
C ILE A 162 19.33 17.78 -16.48
N TYR A 163 19.87 18.66 -15.63
CA TYR A 163 20.37 19.96 -16.05
C TYR A 163 21.86 20.08 -15.74
N MET A 164 22.64 20.43 -16.77
CA MET A 164 24.09 20.62 -16.64
C MET A 164 24.59 21.73 -17.52
N TYR A 165 25.69 22.37 -17.08
CA TYR A 165 26.36 23.40 -17.86
C TYR A 165 27.88 23.44 -17.65
N LYS A 166 28.56 24.09 -18.57
CA LYS A 166 30.00 24.39 -18.52
C LYS A 166 30.21 25.89 -18.61
N THR A 167 31.17 26.40 -17.83
CA THR A 167 31.57 27.81 -17.77
C THR A 167 33.00 28.02 -18.28
N ASN A 168 33.84 26.97 -18.21
CA ASN A 168 35.24 27.05 -18.65
C ASN A 168 35.33 27.17 -20.16
N PRO A 169 36.01 28.25 -20.68
CA PRO A 169 36.23 28.49 -22.12
C PRO A 169 37.00 27.39 -22.81
N GLU A 170 37.92 26.73 -22.11
CA GLU A 170 38.78 25.68 -22.67
C GLU A 170 38.15 24.29 -22.61
N ALA A 171 37.02 24.14 -21.90
CA ALA A 171 36.34 22.87 -21.82
C ALA A 171 35.65 22.53 -23.15
N ARG A 172 35.76 21.27 -23.57
CA ARG A 172 35.01 20.75 -24.71
C ARG A 172 33.51 21.02 -24.54
N PRO A 173 32.83 21.64 -25.51
CA PRO A 173 31.37 21.79 -25.45
C PRO A 173 30.64 20.43 -25.34
N PHE A 174 29.40 20.45 -24.93
CA PHE A 174 28.57 19.24 -25.01
C PHE A 174 28.31 18.85 -26.47
N ASP A 175 28.49 17.58 -26.77
CA ASP A 175 28.33 17.03 -28.12
C ASP A 175 27.15 16.06 -28.23
N GLN A 176 26.97 15.44 -29.40
CA GLN A 176 25.93 14.48 -29.67
C GLN A 176 26.00 13.21 -28.77
N ARG A 177 27.21 12.81 -28.38
CA ARG A 177 27.42 11.66 -27.51
C ARG A 177 26.99 11.96 -26.08
N ASP A 178 27.35 13.15 -25.58
CA ASP A 178 26.90 13.63 -24.27
C ASP A 178 25.37 13.70 -24.20
N LEU A 179 24.74 14.17 -25.29
CA LEU A 179 23.29 14.20 -25.42
C LEU A 179 22.68 12.79 -25.35
N GLN A 180 23.17 11.87 -26.17
CA GLN A 180 22.66 10.49 -26.19
C GLN A 180 22.76 9.81 -24.81
N LEU A 181 23.88 10.03 -24.14
CA LEU A 181 24.12 9.50 -22.80
C LEU A 181 23.18 10.11 -21.76
N ALA A 182 22.99 11.43 -21.78
CA ALA A 182 22.09 12.12 -20.86
C ALA A 182 20.63 11.70 -21.08
N VAL A 183 20.21 11.50 -22.32
CA VAL A 183 18.87 10.95 -22.65
C VAL A 183 18.71 9.52 -22.12
N ALA A 184 19.71 8.66 -22.33
CA ALA A 184 19.64 7.29 -21.80
C ALA A 184 19.57 7.28 -20.27
N ILE A 185 20.33 8.13 -19.60
CA ILE A 185 20.29 8.29 -18.14
C ILE A 185 18.94 8.85 -17.69
N SER A 186 18.34 9.81 -18.43
CA SER A 186 17.03 10.37 -18.09
C SER A 186 15.92 9.30 -18.12
N HIS A 187 15.95 8.39 -19.07
CA HIS A 187 15.03 7.24 -19.10
C HIS A 187 15.21 6.32 -17.89
N GLN A 188 16.46 6.03 -17.52
CA GLN A 188 16.75 5.19 -16.35
C GLN A 188 16.33 5.88 -15.04
N ALA A 189 16.55 7.17 -14.92
CA ALA A 189 16.11 7.99 -13.79
C ALA A 189 14.57 8.00 -13.69
N ALA A 190 13.86 8.16 -14.81
CA ALA A 190 12.41 8.14 -14.87
C ALA A 190 11.85 6.81 -14.34
N LEU A 191 12.37 5.67 -14.80
CA LEU A 191 11.97 4.36 -14.34
C LEU A 191 12.20 4.18 -12.83
N THR A 192 13.32 4.69 -12.31
CA THR A 192 13.65 4.59 -10.88
C THR A 192 12.71 5.45 -10.04
N ILE A 193 12.47 6.69 -10.43
CA ILE A 193 11.53 7.60 -9.75
C ILE A 193 10.14 6.96 -9.71
N GLN A 194 9.65 6.49 -10.85
CA GLN A 194 8.33 5.87 -10.97
C GLN A 194 8.20 4.61 -10.11
N ARG A 195 9.21 3.73 -10.14
CA ARG A 195 9.26 2.53 -9.30
C ARG A 195 9.16 2.88 -7.82
N THR A 196 9.90 3.88 -7.37
CA THR A 196 9.89 4.26 -5.94
C THR A 196 8.57 4.86 -5.53
N GLN A 197 7.98 5.74 -6.34
CA GLN A 197 6.64 6.29 -6.09
C GLN A 197 5.59 5.18 -5.97
N LEU A 198 5.62 4.18 -6.85
CA LEU A 198 4.73 3.02 -6.77
C LEU A 198 4.96 2.20 -5.48
N LEU A 199 6.21 1.95 -5.10
CA LEU A 199 6.52 1.23 -3.86
C LEU A 199 6.04 1.99 -2.63
N GLU A 200 6.19 3.32 -2.59
CA GLU A 200 5.68 4.15 -1.50
C GLU A 200 4.15 4.12 -1.41
N GLN A 201 3.45 4.19 -2.55
CA GLN A 201 1.99 4.08 -2.60
C GLN A 201 1.53 2.71 -2.08
N VAL A 202 2.15 1.62 -2.53
CA VAL A 202 1.86 0.26 -2.06
C VAL A 202 2.12 0.14 -0.56
N GLN A 203 3.23 0.68 -0.07
CA GLN A 203 3.56 0.62 1.36
C GLN A 203 2.58 1.46 2.21
N LYS A 204 2.20 2.66 1.75
CA LYS A 204 1.17 3.47 2.40
C LYS A 204 -0.16 2.74 2.47
N ALA A 205 -0.63 2.17 1.36
CA ALA A 205 -1.87 1.39 1.32
C ALA A 205 -1.80 0.18 2.27
N LYS A 206 -0.68 -0.54 2.30
CA LYS A 206 -0.45 -1.66 3.22
C LYS A 206 -0.51 -1.24 4.69
N ASN A 207 0.13 -0.13 5.03
CA ASN A 207 0.14 0.38 6.40
C ASN A 207 -1.27 0.79 6.86
N ILE A 208 -2.01 1.50 6.00
CA ILE A 208 -3.41 1.87 6.26
C ILE A 208 -4.26 0.62 6.44
N ARG A 209 -4.13 -0.37 5.55
CA ARG A 209 -4.84 -1.64 5.64
C ARG A 209 -4.54 -2.37 6.96
N GLN A 210 -3.28 -2.52 7.34
CA GLN A 210 -2.89 -3.16 8.61
C GLN A 210 -3.41 -2.39 9.83
N PHE A 211 -3.47 -1.09 9.77
CA PHE A 211 -4.06 -0.26 10.83
C PHE A 211 -5.57 -0.53 10.94
N LEU A 212 -6.29 -0.49 9.84
CA LEU A 212 -7.73 -0.71 9.79
C LEU A 212 -8.12 -2.13 10.23
N GLN A 213 -7.32 -3.15 9.92
CA GLN A 213 -7.54 -4.54 10.33
C GLN A 213 -7.51 -4.75 11.86
N ARG A 214 -7.10 -3.75 12.63
CA ARG A 214 -7.21 -3.79 14.10
C ARG A 214 -8.64 -3.48 14.60
N PHE A 215 -9.45 -2.87 13.76
CA PHE A 215 -10.80 -2.40 14.10
C PHE A 215 -11.87 -3.05 13.23
N LEU A 216 -11.50 -3.47 12.04
CA LEU A 216 -12.39 -4.01 11.00
C LEU A 216 -11.99 -5.44 10.64
N SER A 217 -12.96 -6.22 10.18
CA SER A 217 -12.65 -7.50 9.56
C SER A 217 -11.82 -7.28 8.26
N PRO A 218 -10.99 -8.25 7.85
CA PRO A 218 -10.18 -8.11 6.65
C PRO A 218 -10.94 -7.69 5.38
N PRO A 219 -12.14 -8.23 5.08
CA PRO A 219 -12.92 -7.80 3.91
C PRO A 219 -13.38 -6.33 3.98
N GLU A 220 -13.72 -5.87 5.17
CA GLU A 220 -14.20 -4.49 5.37
C GLU A 220 -13.09 -3.47 5.35
N ALA A 221 -11.94 -3.80 5.92
CA ALA A 221 -10.73 -2.98 5.78
C ALA A 221 -10.36 -2.80 4.29
N GLU A 222 -10.49 -3.87 3.48
CA GLU A 222 -10.26 -3.83 2.03
C GLU A 222 -11.25 -2.90 1.33
N PHE A 223 -12.54 -3.07 1.61
CA PHE A 223 -13.60 -2.24 1.04
C PHE A 223 -13.39 -0.76 1.38
N LEU A 224 -13.09 -0.44 2.64
CA LEU A 224 -12.87 0.93 3.08
C LEU A 224 -11.64 1.58 2.44
N VAL A 225 -10.54 0.82 2.30
CA VAL A 225 -9.33 1.31 1.62
C VAL A 225 -9.62 1.61 0.16
N GLN A 226 -10.34 0.72 -0.54
CA GLN A 226 -10.68 0.93 -1.95
C GLN A 226 -11.61 2.14 -2.13
N ASP A 227 -12.62 2.28 -1.30
CA ASP A 227 -13.57 3.38 -1.37
C ASP A 227 -12.89 4.72 -1.07
N TYR A 228 -12.05 4.78 -0.03
CA TYR A 228 -11.25 5.96 0.28
C TYR A 228 -10.25 6.34 -0.82
N LEU A 229 -9.58 5.36 -1.43
CA LEU A 229 -8.63 5.62 -2.51
C LEU A 229 -9.32 6.14 -3.78
N GLN A 230 -10.58 5.73 -4.02
CA GLN A 230 -11.36 6.18 -5.18
C GLN A 230 -12.05 7.53 -4.93
N ALA A 231 -12.67 7.71 -3.77
CA ALA A 231 -13.49 8.87 -3.47
C ALA A 231 -12.74 10.02 -2.78
N GLY A 232 -11.58 9.75 -2.18
CA GLY A 232 -10.81 10.71 -1.37
C GLY A 232 -11.47 11.09 -0.03
N ARG A 233 -12.61 10.44 0.31
CA ARG A 233 -13.37 10.66 1.55
C ARG A 233 -13.98 9.35 2.04
N LEU A 234 -14.30 9.31 3.33
CA LEU A 234 -15.01 8.19 3.91
C LEU A 234 -16.49 8.19 3.48
N PRO A 235 -17.14 7.00 3.41
CA PRO A 235 -18.55 6.88 3.10
C PRO A 235 -19.44 7.67 4.06
N ASP A 236 -20.40 8.42 3.52
CA ASP A 236 -21.42 9.12 4.29
C ASP A 236 -22.38 8.12 4.96
N LEU A 237 -23.15 8.60 5.94
CA LEU A 237 -24.26 7.86 6.52
C LEU A 237 -25.30 7.51 5.45
N THR A 238 -25.60 6.23 5.28
CA THR A 238 -26.60 5.74 4.35
C THR A 238 -27.60 4.82 5.06
N GLU A 239 -28.86 4.82 4.58
CA GLU A 239 -29.86 3.91 5.08
C GLU A 239 -29.65 2.50 4.50
N GLN A 240 -29.48 1.53 5.38
CA GLN A 240 -29.20 0.13 5.01
C GLN A 240 -30.00 -0.82 5.89
N ARG A 241 -30.35 -2.00 5.34
CA ARG A 241 -30.94 -3.08 6.12
C ARG A 241 -29.83 -3.95 6.68
N LEU A 242 -29.57 -3.84 7.97
CA LEU A 242 -28.49 -4.56 8.66
C LEU A 242 -29.04 -5.44 9.78
N THR A 243 -28.25 -6.43 10.16
CA THR A 243 -28.48 -7.28 11.32
C THR A 243 -27.48 -6.91 12.41
N VAL A 244 -27.99 -6.55 13.58
CA VAL A 244 -27.20 -6.09 14.72
C VAL A 244 -27.16 -7.20 15.77
N LEU A 245 -25.97 -7.51 16.28
CA LEU A 245 -25.73 -8.42 17.38
C LEU A 245 -25.21 -7.64 18.60
N PHE A 246 -25.82 -7.89 19.77
CA PHE A 246 -25.27 -7.50 21.06
C PHE A 246 -24.94 -8.73 21.88
N ALA A 247 -23.80 -8.67 22.58
CA ALA A 247 -23.42 -9.67 23.57
C ALA A 247 -22.84 -8.95 24.80
N ASP A 248 -23.29 -9.24 26.00
CA ASP A 248 -22.89 -8.48 27.20
C ASP A 248 -22.80 -9.44 28.42
N ILE A 249 -21.84 -9.13 29.33
CA ILE A 249 -21.62 -9.94 30.52
C ILE A 249 -22.65 -9.58 31.59
N LYS A 250 -23.33 -10.57 32.13
CA LYS A 250 -24.28 -10.38 33.23
C LYS A 250 -23.53 -10.03 34.52
N ASP A 251 -24.04 -9.00 35.22
CA ASP A 251 -23.58 -8.61 36.55
C ASP A 251 -22.05 -8.36 36.63
N SER A 252 -21.46 -7.81 35.56
CA SER A 252 -20.03 -7.54 35.39
C SER A 252 -19.44 -6.69 36.53
N THR A 253 -20.23 -5.75 37.07
CA THR A 253 -19.82 -4.93 38.22
C THR A 253 -19.56 -5.81 39.45
N MET A 254 -20.46 -6.75 39.76
CA MET A 254 -20.26 -7.68 40.89
C MET A 254 -19.10 -8.65 40.59
N LEU A 255 -18.90 -9.04 39.33
CA LEU A 255 -17.73 -9.83 38.93
C LEU A 255 -16.44 -9.09 39.18
N ALA A 256 -16.39 -7.80 38.79
CA ALA A 256 -15.24 -6.94 39.01
C ALA A 256 -14.93 -6.74 40.50
N GLU A 257 -15.95 -6.56 41.33
CA GLU A 257 -15.78 -6.43 42.77
C GLU A 257 -15.21 -7.72 43.39
N ARG A 258 -15.66 -8.89 42.96
CA ARG A 258 -15.23 -10.21 43.51
C ARG A 258 -13.84 -10.58 43.01
N ALA A 259 -13.56 -10.44 41.73
CA ALA A 259 -12.30 -10.83 41.11
C ALA A 259 -11.16 -9.82 41.31
N GLY A 260 -11.52 -8.57 41.60
CA GLY A 260 -10.58 -7.42 41.58
C GLY A 260 -10.25 -6.94 40.19
N ALA A 261 -9.85 -5.65 40.08
CA ALA A 261 -9.71 -4.95 38.81
C ALA A 261 -8.73 -5.63 37.83
N ARG A 262 -7.62 -6.16 38.32
CA ARG A 262 -6.61 -6.83 37.46
C ARG A 262 -7.19 -8.11 36.84
N ARG A 263 -7.77 -8.97 37.68
CA ARG A 263 -8.30 -10.25 37.24
C ARG A 263 -9.52 -10.07 36.32
N PHE A 264 -10.39 -9.11 36.63
CA PHE A 264 -11.51 -8.73 35.76
C PHE A 264 -11.00 -8.24 34.37
N GLY A 265 -9.94 -7.43 34.33
CA GLY A 265 -9.33 -7.00 33.09
C GLY A 265 -8.80 -8.17 32.24
N GLU A 266 -8.20 -9.19 32.86
CA GLU A 266 -7.74 -10.40 32.16
C GLU A 266 -8.91 -11.21 31.59
N ILE A 267 -10.01 -11.37 32.37
CA ILE A 267 -11.24 -12.04 31.94
C ILE A 267 -11.87 -11.30 30.76
N LEU A 268 -12.01 -9.97 30.87
CA LEU A 268 -12.61 -9.14 29.85
C LEU A 268 -11.78 -9.16 28.56
N SER A 269 -10.46 -9.08 28.65
CA SER A 269 -9.56 -9.15 27.48
C SER A 269 -9.70 -10.48 26.74
N ARG A 270 -9.78 -11.60 27.47
CA ARG A 270 -9.99 -12.93 26.88
C ARG A 270 -11.38 -13.04 26.25
N TYR A 271 -12.41 -12.54 26.91
CA TYR A 271 -13.78 -12.49 26.38
C TYR A 271 -13.82 -11.71 25.07
N TYR A 272 -13.28 -10.49 25.04
CA TYR A 272 -13.24 -9.66 23.83
C TYR A 272 -12.50 -10.33 22.69
N GLN A 273 -11.33 -10.94 22.95
CA GLN A 273 -10.57 -11.63 21.92
C GLN A 273 -11.41 -12.72 21.26
N ASN A 274 -12.00 -13.62 22.05
CA ASN A 274 -12.80 -14.73 21.53
C ASN A 274 -14.05 -14.24 20.79
N VAL A 275 -14.78 -13.30 21.36
CA VAL A 275 -16.01 -12.78 20.73
C VAL A 275 -15.69 -12.09 19.41
N THR A 276 -14.62 -11.31 19.35
CA THR A 276 -14.22 -10.62 18.13
C THR A 276 -13.79 -11.61 17.04
N GLU A 277 -13.01 -12.63 17.37
CA GLU A 277 -12.62 -13.69 16.44
C GLU A 277 -13.84 -14.41 15.85
N ILE A 278 -14.85 -14.71 16.67
CA ILE A 278 -16.10 -15.36 16.23
C ILE A 278 -16.89 -14.41 15.32
N ILE A 279 -17.06 -13.14 15.70
CA ILE A 279 -17.74 -12.14 14.86
C ILE A 279 -17.09 -12.07 13.48
N PHE A 280 -15.77 -11.96 13.42
CA PHE A 280 -15.03 -11.89 12.15
C PHE A 280 -15.10 -13.18 11.34
N LYS A 281 -15.03 -14.36 12.00
CA LYS A 281 -15.22 -15.67 11.38
C LYS A 281 -16.55 -15.78 10.65
N HIS A 282 -17.62 -15.23 11.23
CA HIS A 282 -18.96 -15.21 10.63
C HIS A 282 -19.19 -14.00 9.69
N GLY A 283 -18.15 -13.22 9.37
CA GLY A 283 -18.22 -12.07 8.48
C GLY A 283 -19.03 -10.91 9.04
N GLY A 284 -18.98 -10.73 10.35
CA GLY A 284 -19.51 -9.56 11.04
C GLY A 284 -18.46 -8.45 11.15
N LEU A 285 -18.93 -7.23 11.28
CA LEU A 285 -18.16 -6.05 11.64
C LEU A 285 -18.29 -5.80 13.13
N LEU A 286 -17.18 -5.67 13.85
CA LEU A 286 -17.18 -5.17 15.21
C LEU A 286 -17.39 -3.65 15.20
N ASP A 287 -18.55 -3.18 15.64
CA ASP A 287 -18.81 -1.74 15.71
C ASP A 287 -18.05 -1.13 16.90
N LYS A 288 -18.33 -1.60 18.10
CA LYS A 288 -17.64 -1.08 19.31
C LYS A 288 -17.76 -2.03 20.52
N TYR A 289 -16.82 -1.81 21.45
CA TYR A 289 -16.94 -2.30 22.81
C TYR A 289 -17.69 -1.28 23.68
N MET A 290 -18.61 -1.74 24.52
CA MET A 290 -19.43 -0.90 25.39
C MET A 290 -19.33 -1.37 26.84
N GLY A 291 -18.25 -0.97 27.52
CA GLY A 291 -17.96 -1.46 28.87
C GLY A 291 -17.58 -2.94 28.84
N ASP A 292 -18.48 -3.82 29.21
CA ASP A 292 -18.37 -5.28 29.15
C ASP A 292 -19.17 -5.93 28.02
N GLY A 293 -19.85 -5.07 27.23
CA GLY A 293 -20.63 -5.47 26.07
C GLY A 293 -19.89 -5.30 24.74
N VAL A 294 -20.37 -6.00 23.73
CA VAL A 294 -19.89 -5.99 22.35
C VAL A 294 -21.06 -5.73 21.41
N MET A 295 -20.90 -4.80 20.50
CA MET A 295 -21.83 -4.57 19.40
C MET A 295 -21.18 -4.96 18.09
N ALA A 296 -21.88 -5.74 17.29
CA ALA A 296 -21.47 -6.14 15.95
C ALA A 296 -22.61 -5.99 14.95
N VAL A 297 -22.24 -5.81 13.67
CA VAL A 297 -23.20 -5.70 12.57
C VAL A 297 -22.85 -6.65 11.43
N PHE A 298 -23.89 -7.14 10.74
CA PHE A 298 -23.77 -8.06 9.61
C PHE A 298 -24.56 -7.50 8.43
N GLY A 299 -24.04 -7.68 7.22
CA GLY A 299 -24.70 -7.26 5.99
C GLY A 299 -24.19 -5.93 5.41
N MET A 300 -23.10 -5.35 5.95
CA MET A 300 -22.50 -4.12 5.44
C MET A 300 -21.93 -4.24 4.02
N SER A 301 -21.22 -5.31 3.74
CA SER A 301 -20.71 -5.56 2.39
C SER A 301 -21.76 -6.36 1.61
N GLY A 302 -22.36 -5.74 0.59
CA GLY A 302 -23.41 -6.35 -0.23
C GLY A 302 -23.05 -7.65 -0.94
N SER A 303 -21.81 -8.13 -0.77
CA SER A 303 -21.30 -9.40 -1.30
C SER A 303 -21.52 -10.62 -0.39
N GLN A 304 -21.99 -10.42 0.85
CA GLN A 304 -22.19 -11.51 1.80
C GLN A 304 -23.69 -11.81 1.96
N GLU A 305 -24.08 -13.00 1.51
CA GLU A 305 -25.44 -13.50 1.68
C GLU A 305 -25.74 -13.86 3.15
N ASP A 306 -27.02 -13.87 3.49
CA ASP A 306 -27.59 -14.34 4.76
C ASP A 306 -26.99 -13.68 6.05
N PRO A 307 -27.07 -12.36 6.19
CA PRO A 307 -26.56 -11.68 7.39
C PRO A 307 -27.26 -12.14 8.69
N GLU A 308 -28.54 -12.46 8.62
CA GLU A 308 -29.32 -12.92 9.76
C GLU A 308 -28.85 -14.29 10.28
N GLY A 309 -28.68 -15.27 9.39
CA GLY A 309 -28.22 -16.61 9.78
C GLY A 309 -26.78 -16.58 10.29
N ARG A 310 -25.91 -15.76 9.69
CA ARG A 310 -24.52 -15.59 10.14
C ARG A 310 -24.45 -14.94 11.53
N ALA A 311 -25.26 -13.95 11.80
CA ALA A 311 -25.35 -13.31 13.11
C ALA A 311 -25.86 -14.27 14.19
N VAL A 312 -26.87 -15.10 13.87
CA VAL A 312 -27.37 -16.12 14.78
C VAL A 312 -26.32 -17.19 15.07
N ASN A 313 -25.62 -17.68 14.05
CA ASN A 313 -24.51 -18.64 14.24
C ASN A 313 -23.38 -18.05 15.10
N ALA A 314 -23.00 -16.79 14.85
CA ALA A 314 -22.03 -16.10 15.69
C ALA A 314 -22.49 -16.02 17.15
N GLY A 315 -23.75 -15.67 17.40
CA GLY A 315 -24.30 -15.59 18.73
C GLY A 315 -24.31 -16.94 19.49
N LEU A 316 -24.63 -18.04 18.80
CA LEU A 316 -24.57 -19.37 19.35
C LEU A 316 -23.13 -19.79 19.69
N GLU A 317 -22.20 -19.58 18.76
CA GLU A 317 -20.78 -19.90 18.96
C GLU A 317 -20.15 -19.05 20.09
N ILE A 318 -20.56 -17.78 20.25
CA ILE A 318 -20.13 -16.93 21.36
C ILE A 318 -20.54 -17.56 22.70
N ILE A 319 -21.77 -18.01 22.80
CA ILE A 319 -22.27 -18.67 24.06
C ILE A 319 -21.48 -19.96 24.34
N GLU A 320 -21.27 -20.81 23.34
CA GLU A 320 -20.48 -22.04 23.47
C GLU A 320 -19.05 -21.76 23.92
N GLN A 321 -18.42 -20.71 23.34
CA GLN A 321 -17.08 -20.33 23.72
C GLN A 321 -16.97 -19.78 25.12
N VAL A 322 -17.96 -19.02 25.59
CA VAL A 322 -18.02 -18.55 26.97
C VAL A 322 -18.16 -19.75 27.95
N GLU A 323 -18.98 -20.73 27.62
CA GLU A 323 -19.08 -21.97 28.41
C GLU A 323 -17.76 -22.77 28.40
N ALA A 324 -17.02 -22.76 27.30
CA ALA A 324 -15.70 -23.38 27.23
C ALA A 324 -14.68 -22.64 28.11
N ILE A 325 -14.69 -21.30 28.09
CA ILE A 325 -13.86 -20.47 28.97
C ILE A 325 -14.18 -20.77 30.43
N ASN A 326 -15.42 -20.82 30.79
CA ASN A 326 -15.88 -21.12 32.13
C ASN A 326 -15.39 -22.48 32.69
N ARG A 327 -15.22 -23.48 31.82
CA ARG A 327 -14.63 -24.78 32.22
C ARG A 327 -13.17 -24.71 32.63
N SER A 328 -12.45 -23.65 32.21
CA SER A 328 -11.00 -23.48 32.41
C SER A 328 -10.63 -22.43 33.47
N GLN A 329 -11.60 -21.78 34.11
CA GLN A 329 -11.37 -20.71 35.09
C GLN A 329 -12.30 -20.83 36.31
N GLU A 330 -11.88 -20.21 37.42
CA GLU A 330 -12.68 -20.22 38.67
C GLU A 330 -13.87 -19.27 38.58
N GLU A 331 -13.66 -18.08 38.00
CA GLU A 331 -14.71 -17.09 37.84
C GLU A 331 -15.58 -17.44 36.64
N GLN A 332 -16.84 -17.74 36.93
CA GLN A 332 -17.85 -18.02 35.90
C GLN A 332 -18.41 -16.71 35.36
N ILE A 333 -18.46 -16.57 34.03
CA ILE A 333 -19.18 -15.49 33.36
C ILE A 333 -20.45 -16.00 32.70
N GLU A 334 -21.51 -15.23 32.82
CA GLU A 334 -22.78 -15.46 32.16
C GLU A 334 -23.01 -14.30 31.19
N ILE A 335 -23.50 -14.57 29.99
CA ILE A 335 -23.75 -13.55 28.96
C ILE A 335 -25.23 -13.57 28.53
N GLY A 336 -25.67 -12.42 28.00
CA GLY A 336 -26.87 -12.34 27.17
C GLY A 336 -26.45 -12.08 25.72
N VAL A 337 -27.12 -12.68 24.76
CA VAL A 337 -26.91 -12.40 23.34
C VAL A 337 -28.24 -12.09 22.68
N ALA A 338 -28.25 -11.03 21.85
CA ALA A 338 -29.43 -10.69 21.05
C ALA A 338 -29.07 -10.32 19.64
N VAL A 339 -29.92 -10.72 18.69
CA VAL A 339 -29.80 -10.39 17.28
C VAL A 339 -31.09 -9.76 16.76
N ASN A 340 -31.00 -8.62 16.15
CA ASN A 340 -32.15 -7.95 15.55
C ASN A 340 -31.83 -7.33 14.21
N THR A 341 -32.75 -7.43 13.27
CA THR A 341 -32.58 -6.95 11.87
C THR A 341 -33.53 -5.80 11.59
N GLY A 342 -33.08 -4.80 10.86
CA GLY A 342 -33.93 -3.71 10.39
C GLY A 342 -33.18 -2.64 9.60
N LEU A 343 -33.91 -1.60 9.17
CA LEU A 343 -33.37 -0.43 8.52
C LEU A 343 -32.67 0.47 9.53
N VAL A 344 -31.43 0.81 9.27
CA VAL A 344 -30.56 1.63 10.12
C VAL A 344 -29.77 2.60 9.26
N MET A 345 -29.32 3.70 9.85
CA MET A 345 -28.31 4.57 9.27
C MET A 345 -26.93 4.03 9.64
N ALA A 346 -26.12 3.69 8.66
CA ALA A 346 -24.77 3.16 8.87
C ALA A 346 -23.76 3.96 8.06
N GLY A 347 -22.59 4.25 8.64
CA GLY A 347 -21.53 5.01 8.01
C GLY A 347 -20.59 5.66 9.02
N TYR A 348 -19.80 6.60 8.53
CA TYR A 348 -18.81 7.30 9.32
C TYR A 348 -19.33 8.68 9.74
N VAL A 349 -19.22 9.00 11.02
CA VAL A 349 -19.55 10.30 11.59
C VAL A 349 -18.40 10.85 12.39
N GLY A 350 -18.24 12.16 12.38
CA GLY A 350 -17.20 12.82 13.17
C GLY A 350 -16.67 14.09 12.53
N THR A 351 -15.48 14.46 12.94
CA THR A 351 -14.73 15.61 12.46
C THR A 351 -13.50 15.15 11.67
N ALA A 352 -12.77 16.08 11.06
CA ALA A 352 -11.49 15.77 10.39
C ALA A 352 -10.46 15.12 11.33
N GLU A 353 -10.56 15.38 12.66
CA GLU A 353 -9.62 14.88 13.66
C GLU A 353 -10.04 13.54 14.28
N ARG A 354 -11.35 13.26 14.32
CA ARG A 354 -11.90 12.03 14.90
C ARG A 354 -13.11 11.56 14.11
N VAL A 355 -12.99 10.41 13.53
CA VAL A 355 -14.06 9.73 12.79
C VAL A 355 -14.35 8.40 13.46
N GLU A 356 -15.62 8.07 13.60
CA GLU A 356 -16.09 6.81 14.18
C GLU A 356 -17.14 6.20 13.25
N PHE A 357 -16.99 4.91 12.96
CA PHE A 357 -18.05 4.16 12.33
C PHE A 357 -19.20 4.00 13.32
N THR A 358 -20.42 4.15 12.86
CA THR A 358 -21.59 3.98 13.73
C THR A 358 -22.80 3.49 12.97
N VAL A 359 -23.65 2.78 13.69
CA VAL A 359 -24.96 2.31 13.23
C VAL A 359 -26.04 2.86 14.15
N LEU A 360 -26.97 3.62 13.57
CA LEU A 360 -28.01 4.33 14.30
C LEU A 360 -29.40 3.88 13.84
N GLY A 361 -30.32 3.71 14.78
CA GLY A 361 -31.71 3.40 14.47
C GLY A 361 -32.41 2.58 15.53
N ASP A 362 -33.74 2.50 15.41
CA ASP A 362 -34.57 1.73 16.33
C ASP A 362 -34.18 0.22 16.40
N PRO A 363 -33.77 -0.45 15.29
CA PRO A 363 -33.31 -1.84 15.34
C PRO A 363 -32.11 -2.07 16.26
N VAL A 364 -31.19 -1.10 16.36
CA VAL A 364 -30.04 -1.15 17.28
C VAL A 364 -30.51 -1.13 18.73
N ASN A 365 -31.40 -0.18 19.07
CA ASN A 365 -31.96 -0.06 20.41
C ASN A 365 -32.77 -1.31 20.83
N VAL A 366 -33.45 -1.92 19.87
CA VAL A 366 -34.18 -3.18 20.09
C VAL A 366 -33.19 -4.29 20.45
N ALA A 367 -32.15 -4.50 19.66
CA ALA A 367 -31.15 -5.54 19.94
C ALA A 367 -30.48 -5.35 21.30
N TYR A 368 -30.06 -4.14 21.65
CA TYR A 368 -29.48 -3.79 22.94
C TYR A 368 -30.41 -4.16 24.12
N ARG A 369 -31.70 -3.89 23.98
CA ARG A 369 -32.68 -4.23 25.05
C ARG A 369 -32.97 -5.70 25.15
N LEU A 370 -33.04 -6.41 24.02
CA LEU A 370 -33.31 -7.86 24.02
C LEU A 370 -32.18 -8.63 24.67
N GLU A 371 -30.94 -8.15 24.55
CA GLU A 371 -29.77 -8.76 25.17
C GLU A 371 -29.97 -8.91 26.70
N ALA A 372 -30.42 -7.87 27.38
CA ALA A 372 -30.63 -7.88 28.83
C ALA A 372 -31.66 -8.96 29.30
N PHE A 373 -32.61 -9.32 28.45
CA PHE A 373 -33.58 -10.39 28.73
C PHE A 373 -33.08 -11.79 28.34
N ALA A 374 -31.99 -11.86 27.56
CA ALA A 374 -31.43 -13.12 27.09
C ALA A 374 -30.46 -13.79 28.09
N ARG A 375 -30.41 -13.32 29.32
CA ARG A 375 -29.51 -13.85 30.36
C ARG A 375 -30.18 -15.00 31.16
N PRO A 376 -29.44 -15.99 31.65
CA PRO A 376 -28.02 -16.29 31.33
C PRO A 376 -27.90 -17.18 30.09
N ASN A 377 -26.82 -16.93 29.31
CA ASN A 377 -26.35 -17.76 28.21
C ASN A 377 -27.44 -18.17 27.20
N ARG A 378 -28.28 -17.21 26.81
CA ARG A 378 -29.38 -17.40 25.85
C ARG A 378 -29.21 -16.45 24.69
N LEU A 379 -29.74 -16.86 23.53
CA LEU A 379 -29.76 -16.03 22.31
C LEU A 379 -31.22 -15.66 21.99
N PHE A 380 -31.52 -14.37 22.02
CA PHE A 380 -32.82 -13.83 21.61
C PHE A 380 -32.76 -13.15 20.24
N VAL A 381 -33.83 -13.36 19.47
CA VAL A 381 -33.96 -12.75 18.14
C VAL A 381 -35.24 -11.94 18.01
N GLY A 382 -35.14 -10.78 17.37
CA GLY A 382 -36.28 -9.92 17.08
C GLY A 382 -37.11 -10.41 15.89
N PRO A 383 -38.25 -9.74 15.62
CA PRO A 383 -39.26 -10.24 14.67
C PRO A 383 -38.73 -10.42 13.23
N ALA A 384 -37.98 -9.45 12.72
CA ALA A 384 -37.44 -9.51 11.34
C ALA A 384 -36.36 -10.60 11.21
N THR A 385 -35.50 -10.76 12.22
CA THR A 385 -34.53 -11.86 12.30
C THR A 385 -35.23 -13.21 12.38
N THR A 386 -36.25 -13.34 13.25
CA THR A 386 -37.09 -14.56 13.39
C THR A 386 -37.61 -14.99 12.01
N ALA A 387 -38.22 -14.07 11.26
CA ALA A 387 -38.79 -14.37 9.95
C ALA A 387 -37.72 -14.83 8.93
N ALA A 388 -36.53 -14.22 8.98
CA ALA A 388 -35.45 -14.54 8.04
C ALA A 388 -34.79 -15.91 8.33
N VAL A 389 -34.73 -16.35 9.61
CA VAL A 389 -34.09 -17.62 10.02
C VAL A 389 -35.09 -18.75 10.27
N ALA A 390 -36.37 -18.52 10.07
CA ALA A 390 -37.42 -19.53 10.25
C ALA A 390 -37.16 -20.78 9.39
N GLY A 391 -37.35 -21.95 9.96
CA GLY A 391 -37.11 -23.26 9.30
C GLY A 391 -35.64 -23.69 9.20
N ARG A 392 -34.69 -22.83 9.63
CA ARG A 392 -33.25 -23.16 9.70
C ARG A 392 -32.72 -23.32 11.12
N PHE A 393 -33.36 -22.68 12.08
CA PHE A 393 -33.01 -22.73 13.47
C PHE A 393 -34.23 -23.16 14.30
N ASN A 394 -33.98 -23.83 15.41
CA ASN A 394 -35.02 -24.20 16.36
C ASN A 394 -35.38 -22.97 17.21
N LEU A 395 -36.60 -22.45 17.00
CA LEU A 395 -37.05 -21.20 17.61
C LEU A 395 -38.13 -21.46 18.64
N ARG A 396 -37.94 -21.03 19.88
CA ARG A 396 -38.94 -21.05 20.94
C ARG A 396 -39.53 -19.66 21.16
N ARG A 397 -40.83 -19.50 21.06
CA ARG A 397 -41.49 -18.23 21.36
C ARG A 397 -41.35 -17.91 22.85
N VAL A 398 -40.75 -16.73 23.15
CA VAL A 398 -40.63 -16.22 24.53
C VAL A 398 -41.83 -15.38 24.89
N GLY A 399 -42.36 -14.62 23.96
CA GLY A 399 -43.52 -13.74 24.15
C GLY A 399 -43.20 -12.29 23.88
N PRO A 400 -44.13 -11.38 24.17
CA PRO A 400 -43.91 -9.95 24.03
C PRO A 400 -42.99 -9.41 25.14
N VAL A 401 -41.95 -8.69 24.78
CA VAL A 401 -41.08 -7.96 25.71
C VAL A 401 -41.38 -6.48 25.62
N GLU A 402 -41.67 -5.86 26.74
CA GLU A 402 -41.83 -4.39 26.80
C GLU A 402 -40.48 -3.69 26.73
N ALA A 403 -40.34 -2.85 25.74
CA ALA A 403 -39.11 -2.07 25.58
C ALA A 403 -39.40 -0.59 25.93
N LYS A 404 -38.67 -0.04 26.89
CA LYS A 404 -38.82 1.34 27.36
C LYS A 404 -38.78 2.32 26.18
N GLY A 405 -39.80 3.17 26.02
CA GLY A 405 -39.93 4.13 24.92
C GLY A 405 -40.63 3.59 23.67
N ARG A 406 -41.13 2.38 23.64
CA ARG A 406 -42.02 1.84 22.60
C ARG A 406 -43.45 1.66 23.13
N THR A 407 -44.42 1.97 22.29
CA THR A 407 -45.85 1.80 22.60
C THR A 407 -46.34 0.37 22.37
N LYS A 408 -45.60 -0.43 21.57
CA LYS A 408 -45.96 -1.81 21.23
C LYS A 408 -44.87 -2.78 21.73
N PRO A 409 -45.22 -3.86 22.43
CA PRO A 409 -44.28 -4.88 22.82
C PRO A 409 -43.65 -5.58 21.62
N ILE A 410 -42.42 -6.01 21.77
CA ILE A 410 -41.66 -6.71 20.73
C ILE A 410 -41.85 -8.21 20.88
N GLN A 411 -42.29 -8.89 19.82
CA GLN A 411 -42.34 -10.37 19.81
C GLN A 411 -40.94 -10.93 19.71
N VAL A 412 -40.57 -11.77 20.63
CA VAL A 412 -39.20 -12.29 20.78
C VAL A 412 -39.22 -13.80 20.72
N HIS A 413 -38.22 -14.35 20.05
CA HIS A 413 -37.96 -15.80 20.06
C HIS A 413 -36.56 -16.07 20.61
N GLU A 414 -36.42 -17.15 21.28
CA GLU A 414 -35.16 -17.74 21.71
C GLU A 414 -34.69 -18.74 20.65
N VAL A 415 -33.43 -18.67 20.27
CA VAL A 415 -32.78 -19.70 19.45
C VAL A 415 -32.28 -20.79 20.37
N LEU A 416 -32.84 -21.99 20.22
CA LEU A 416 -32.43 -23.16 21.00
C LEU A 416 -31.24 -23.84 20.33
N ARG A 417 -30.30 -24.29 21.13
CA ARG A 417 -29.20 -25.15 20.67
C ARG A 417 -29.74 -26.55 20.38
N GLU A 418 -29.16 -27.23 19.43
CA GLU A 418 -29.43 -28.64 19.16
C GLU A 418 -28.85 -29.54 20.27
#